data_4d33ccda4bd75cda4dc5aca41a17e84b
#
_entry.id   4d33ccda4bd75cda4dc5aca41a17e84b
#
_cell.length_a   1.000
_cell.length_b   1.000
_cell.length_c   1.000
_cell.angle_alpha   90.00
_cell.angle_beta   90.00
_cell.angle_gamma   90.00
#
_symmetry.space_group_name_H-M   'P 1'
#
loop_
_entity.id
_entity.type
_entity.pdbx_description
1 polymer ?
#
loop_
_entity_poly.entity_id
_entity_poly.type
_entity_poly.pdbx_seq_one_letter_code
_entity_poly.pdbx_strand_id
1 'polypeptide(L)'
;MSGLGGQGLLTMGKVLAQAGSSHYRYVTYHPNYGPSMRGGECECTVTLSNKETTSIASRNPSAAILMGAGAWMLHEPQVKPGGLLLVDSSIVAERTTRDDVTVHYMPATQMAIELGAAMVSNLILLSAYLEATKALPIEAIEKALKDKYTGTKGERFLPLDLEAIKLGAKFITDS
;
A
#
# COMPACT_ATOMS: atom_id res chain seq x y z
N MET A 1 4.64 -0.07 4.35
CA MET A 1 4.70 0.29 2.92
C MET A 1 6.04 0.95 2.67
N SER A 2 6.82 0.43 1.76
CA SER A 2 8.19 0.92 1.53
C SER A 2 8.57 0.83 0.04
N GLY A 3 9.38 1.78 -0.44
CA GLY A 3 9.84 1.92 -1.83
C GLY A 3 10.63 3.21 -2.03
N LEU A 4 10.52 3.80 -3.21
CA LEU A 4 11.24 5.00 -3.58
C LEU A 4 10.36 6.25 -3.56
N GLY A 5 10.97 7.38 -3.27
CA GLY A 5 10.30 8.68 -3.35
C GLY A 5 9.81 8.96 -4.78
N GLY A 6 8.53 9.35 -4.90
CA GLY A 6 7.84 9.55 -6.17
C GLY A 6 6.81 8.48 -6.53
N GLN A 7 6.85 7.30 -5.90
CA GLN A 7 5.88 6.21 -6.12
C GLN A 7 4.51 6.42 -5.42
N GLY A 8 4.33 7.55 -4.73
CA GLY A 8 3.06 7.86 -4.07
C GLY A 8 2.77 7.09 -2.78
N LEU A 9 3.77 6.45 -2.18
CA LEU A 9 3.67 5.67 -0.93
C LEU A 9 3.04 6.46 0.21
N LEU A 10 3.48 7.69 0.43
CA LEU A 10 2.93 8.56 1.48
C LEU A 10 1.47 8.92 1.23
N THR A 11 1.10 9.10 -0.03
CA THR A 11 -0.29 9.34 -0.43
C THR A 11 -1.16 8.11 -0.15
N MET A 12 -0.68 6.93 -0.53
CA MET A 12 -1.33 5.65 -0.25
C MET A 12 -1.57 5.46 1.25
N GLY A 13 -0.55 5.69 2.08
CA GLY A 13 -0.66 5.60 3.54
C GLY A 13 -1.66 6.59 4.13
N LYS A 14 -1.69 7.84 3.63
CA LYS A 14 -2.68 8.85 4.07
C LYS A 14 -4.11 8.44 3.70
N VAL A 15 -4.33 7.96 2.49
CA VAL A 15 -5.64 7.51 2.03
C VAL A 15 -6.12 6.33 2.88
N LEU A 16 -5.24 5.36 3.16
CA LEU A 16 -5.56 4.23 4.03
C LEU A 16 -5.91 4.68 5.45
N ALA A 17 -5.13 5.57 6.03
CA ALA A 17 -5.39 6.10 7.37
C ALA A 17 -6.71 6.88 7.44
N GLN A 18 -6.98 7.72 6.44
CA GLN A 18 -8.23 8.48 6.33
C GLN A 18 -9.44 7.54 6.22
N ALA A 19 -9.39 6.54 5.34
CA ALA A 19 -10.45 5.55 5.22
C ALA A 19 -10.63 4.75 6.51
N GLY A 20 -9.53 4.37 7.16
CA GLY A 20 -9.51 3.62 8.40
C GLY A 20 -10.14 4.34 9.57
N SER A 21 -10.08 5.68 9.61
CA SER A 21 -10.60 6.50 10.72
C SER A 21 -12.11 6.35 10.95
N SER A 22 -12.86 5.93 9.95
CA SER A 22 -14.31 5.66 10.08
C SER A 22 -14.62 4.22 10.49
N HIS A 23 -13.62 3.33 10.58
CA HIS A 23 -13.77 1.90 10.82
C HIS A 23 -13.03 1.41 12.06
N TYR A 24 -12.00 2.13 12.46
CA TYR A 24 -11.16 1.79 13.62
C TYR A 24 -11.12 2.90 14.63
N ARG A 25 -11.05 2.53 15.92
CA ARG A 25 -10.98 3.49 17.03
C ARG A 25 -9.65 4.21 17.11
N TYR A 26 -8.56 3.51 16.75
CA TYR A 26 -7.21 4.05 16.80
C TYR A 26 -6.57 3.87 15.43
N VAL A 27 -6.20 4.99 14.82
CA VAL A 27 -5.52 5.03 13.52
C VAL A 27 -4.31 5.92 13.65
N THR A 28 -3.14 5.38 13.30
CA THR A 28 -1.92 6.17 13.22
C THR A 28 -1.32 6.09 11.81
N TYR A 29 -0.75 7.20 11.39
CA TYR A 29 0.01 7.30 10.15
C TYR A 29 1.39 7.87 10.48
N HIS A 30 2.43 7.09 10.25
CA HIS A 30 3.80 7.46 10.53
C HIS A 30 4.63 7.40 9.23
N PRO A 31 4.88 8.55 8.58
CA PRO A 31 5.77 8.62 7.44
C PRO A 31 7.23 8.66 7.90
N ASN A 32 8.10 7.96 7.18
CA ASN A 32 9.54 8.02 7.32
C ASN A 32 10.16 8.21 5.94
N TYR A 33 10.93 9.27 5.77
CA TYR A 33 11.61 9.60 4.53
C TYR A 33 12.97 10.20 4.81
N GLY A 34 13.95 9.78 4.03
CA GLY A 34 15.31 10.29 4.14
C GLY A 34 15.42 11.75 3.68
N PRO A 35 16.60 12.38 3.83
CA PRO A 35 16.83 13.75 3.44
C PRO A 35 16.63 14.01 1.94
N SER A 36 16.66 12.98 1.10
CA SER A 36 16.39 13.04 -0.34
C SER A 36 14.95 12.63 -0.64
N MET A 37 14.07 13.60 -0.89
CA MET A 37 12.66 13.35 -1.18
C MET A 37 12.38 12.73 -2.56
N ARG A 38 13.30 12.83 -3.51
CA ARG A 38 13.18 12.27 -4.86
C ARG A 38 14.24 11.20 -5.08
N GLY A 39 13.80 9.97 -5.38
CA GLY A 39 14.69 8.83 -5.63
C GLY A 39 15.34 8.23 -4.37
N GLY A 40 15.15 8.82 -3.18
CA GLY A 40 15.55 8.24 -1.90
C GLY A 40 14.53 7.23 -1.38
N GLU A 41 14.95 6.41 -0.41
CA GLU A 41 14.06 5.50 0.29
C GLU A 41 12.93 6.26 0.99
N CYS A 42 11.73 5.74 0.86
CA CYS A 42 10.52 6.31 1.41
C CYS A 42 9.66 5.18 1.99
N GLU A 43 9.20 5.36 3.20
CA GLU A 43 8.32 4.40 3.84
C GLU A 43 7.20 5.09 4.63
N CYS A 44 6.12 4.38 4.87
CA CYS A 44 5.15 4.78 5.87
C CYS A 44 4.54 3.56 6.57
N THR A 45 4.23 3.74 7.84
CA THR A 45 3.49 2.76 8.63
C THR A 45 2.10 3.30 8.92
N VAL A 46 1.09 2.47 8.66
CA VAL A 46 -0.30 2.74 9.05
C VAL A 46 -0.72 1.65 10.03
N THR A 47 -1.19 2.07 11.21
CA THR A 47 -1.75 1.16 12.19
C THR A 47 -3.25 1.39 12.30
N LEU A 48 -4.01 0.31 12.13
CA LEU A 48 -5.46 0.27 12.25
C LEU A 48 -5.80 -0.65 13.42
N SER A 49 -6.44 -0.15 14.47
CA SER A 49 -6.71 -0.95 15.68
C SER A 49 -7.97 -0.51 16.41
N ASN A 50 -8.69 -1.47 16.97
CA ASN A 50 -9.79 -1.21 17.92
C ASN A 50 -9.33 -1.29 19.38
N LYS A 51 -8.06 -1.69 19.62
CA LYS A 51 -7.41 -1.68 20.93
C LYS A 51 -6.40 -0.55 20.98
N GLU A 52 -6.23 0.06 22.15
CA GLU A 52 -5.21 1.06 22.36
C GLU A 52 -3.82 0.48 22.04
N THR A 53 -3.06 1.20 21.24
CA THR A 53 -1.71 0.81 20.84
C THR A 53 -0.73 1.85 21.36
N THR A 54 0.27 1.38 22.09
CA THR A 54 1.33 2.25 22.63
C THR A 54 2.45 2.48 21.63
N SER A 55 2.49 1.71 20.54
CA SER A 55 3.52 1.81 19.51
C SER A 55 3.02 2.57 18.28
N ILE A 56 3.71 3.63 17.91
CA ILE A 56 3.42 4.43 16.71
C ILE A 56 3.80 3.66 15.45
N ALA A 57 4.84 2.82 15.51
CA ALA A 57 5.29 1.97 14.42
C ALA A 57 5.65 0.58 14.96
N SER A 58 5.13 -0.46 14.32
CA SER A 58 5.46 -1.84 14.67
C SER A 58 6.77 -2.23 13.99
N ARG A 59 7.70 -2.80 14.77
CA ARG A 59 8.91 -3.44 14.24
C ARG A 59 8.59 -4.72 13.47
N ASN A 60 7.48 -5.38 13.82
CA ASN A 60 7.03 -6.62 13.18
C ASN A 60 5.62 -6.38 12.61
N PRO A 61 5.50 -5.79 11.42
CA PRO A 61 4.20 -5.50 10.82
C PRO A 61 3.45 -6.79 10.44
N SER A 62 2.13 -6.73 10.44
CA SER A 62 1.28 -7.83 9.96
C SER A 62 1.22 -7.90 8.44
N ALA A 63 1.56 -6.81 7.76
CA ALA A 63 1.63 -6.77 6.31
C ALA A 63 2.69 -5.77 5.86
N ALA A 64 3.37 -6.06 4.75
CA ALA A 64 4.25 -5.13 4.08
C ALA A 64 3.91 -5.04 2.58
N ILE A 65 3.88 -3.81 2.06
CA ILE A 65 3.79 -3.52 0.63
C ILE A 65 5.16 -3.00 0.19
N LEU A 66 5.80 -3.71 -0.72
CA LEU A 66 7.19 -3.50 -1.13
C LEU A 66 7.26 -3.09 -2.60
N MET A 67 7.73 -1.88 -2.84
CA MET A 67 7.82 -1.26 -4.16
C MET A 67 9.26 -0.89 -4.54
N GLY A 68 10.25 -1.56 -3.97
CA GLY A 68 11.67 -1.33 -4.27
C GLY A 68 12.57 -2.43 -3.72
N ALA A 69 13.70 -2.69 -4.35
CA ALA A 69 14.66 -3.73 -3.92
C ALA A 69 15.23 -3.44 -2.52
N GLY A 70 15.56 -2.19 -2.20
CA GLY A 70 15.98 -1.79 -0.84
C GLY A 70 14.89 -2.06 0.20
N ALA A 71 13.63 -1.80 -0.15
CA ALA A 71 12.47 -2.09 0.69
C ALA A 71 12.33 -3.59 0.99
N TRP A 72 12.63 -4.46 0.02
CA TRP A 72 12.62 -5.91 0.21
C TRP A 72 13.61 -6.34 1.28
N MET A 73 14.88 -5.98 1.13
CA MET A 73 15.96 -6.39 2.03
C MET A 73 15.70 -5.96 3.49
N LEU A 74 15.06 -4.80 3.67
CA LEU A 74 14.81 -4.25 5.00
C LEU A 74 13.56 -4.85 5.65
N HIS A 75 12.46 -5.02 4.91
CA HIS A 75 11.16 -5.28 5.51
C HIS A 75 10.65 -6.72 5.35
N GLU A 76 11.14 -7.49 4.38
CA GLU A 76 10.75 -8.90 4.26
C GLU A 76 11.02 -9.69 5.56
N PRO A 77 12.20 -9.58 6.20
CA PRO A 77 12.48 -10.30 7.44
C PRO A 77 11.66 -9.82 8.65
N GLN A 78 11.12 -8.60 8.58
CA GLN A 78 10.39 -8.00 9.70
C GLN A 78 8.92 -8.40 9.75
N VAL A 79 8.35 -8.90 8.66
CA VAL A 79 6.93 -9.32 8.65
C VAL A 79 6.76 -10.50 9.60
N LYS A 80 5.79 -10.38 10.52
CA LYS A 80 5.53 -11.43 11.53
C LYS A 80 5.07 -12.74 10.87
N PRO A 81 5.31 -13.90 11.50
CA PRO A 81 4.73 -15.17 11.08
C PRO A 81 3.21 -15.06 10.88
N GLY A 82 2.68 -15.66 9.81
CA GLY A 82 1.29 -15.53 9.39
C GLY A 82 0.96 -14.17 8.76
N GLY A 83 1.95 -13.32 8.51
CA GLY A 83 1.77 -12.03 7.88
C GLY A 83 1.71 -12.08 6.36
N LEU A 84 1.51 -10.91 5.74
CA LEU A 84 1.33 -10.73 4.30
C LEU A 84 2.45 -9.88 3.70
N LEU A 85 3.01 -10.36 2.59
CA LEU A 85 3.89 -9.61 1.71
C LEU A 85 3.18 -9.35 0.38
N LEU A 86 3.04 -8.08 0.01
CA LEU A 86 2.64 -7.65 -1.34
C LEU A 86 3.83 -7.00 -2.01
N VAL A 87 4.26 -7.55 -3.13
CA VAL A 87 5.51 -7.20 -3.79
C VAL A 87 5.24 -6.76 -5.22
N ASP A 88 5.68 -5.58 -5.57
CA ASP A 88 5.69 -5.16 -6.98
C ASP A 88 6.78 -5.90 -7.75
N SER A 89 6.40 -7.00 -8.40
CA SER A 89 7.32 -7.86 -9.14
C SER A 89 7.86 -7.23 -10.44
N SER A 90 7.34 -6.07 -10.85
CA SER A 90 7.94 -5.28 -11.94
C SER A 90 9.26 -4.63 -11.53
N ILE A 91 9.49 -4.45 -10.21
CA ILE A 91 10.63 -3.72 -9.66
C ILE A 91 11.48 -4.62 -8.77
N VAL A 92 10.84 -5.47 -7.95
CA VAL A 92 11.49 -6.35 -6.98
C VAL A 92 11.61 -7.74 -7.60
N ALA A 93 12.84 -8.15 -7.91
CA ALA A 93 13.13 -9.45 -8.50
C ALA A 93 13.27 -10.57 -7.45
N GLU A 94 13.56 -10.20 -6.22
CA GLU A 94 13.81 -11.09 -5.09
C GLU A 94 12.57 -11.96 -4.78
N ARG A 95 12.82 -13.14 -4.25
CA ARG A 95 11.79 -14.09 -3.81
C ARG A 95 12.10 -14.53 -2.38
N THR A 96 11.05 -14.62 -1.56
CA THR A 96 11.21 -15.13 -0.19
C THR A 96 11.43 -16.65 -0.19
N THR A 97 12.21 -17.10 0.76
CA THR A 97 12.34 -18.52 1.12
C THR A 97 11.53 -18.86 2.37
N ARG A 98 10.80 -17.88 2.92
CA ARG A 98 9.96 -18.07 4.09
C ARG A 98 8.67 -18.80 3.70
N ASP A 99 8.30 -19.77 4.53
CA ASP A 99 7.05 -20.56 4.43
C ASP A 99 6.01 -20.14 5.47
N ASP A 100 6.38 -19.20 6.35
CA ASP A 100 5.54 -18.70 7.43
C ASP A 100 4.80 -17.39 7.10
N VAL A 101 4.88 -16.90 5.85
CA VAL A 101 4.21 -15.69 5.37
C VAL A 101 3.46 -15.94 4.07
N THR A 102 2.34 -15.26 3.87
CA THR A 102 1.67 -15.24 2.57
C THR A 102 2.29 -14.19 1.68
N VAL A 103 2.61 -14.53 0.44
CA VAL A 103 3.24 -13.61 -0.50
C VAL A 103 2.47 -13.55 -1.81
N HIS A 104 2.15 -12.33 -2.25
CA HIS A 104 1.65 -12.06 -3.60
C HIS A 104 2.66 -11.23 -4.37
N TYR A 105 3.20 -11.79 -5.43
CA TYR A 105 4.04 -11.10 -6.41
C TYR A 105 3.17 -10.57 -7.53
N MET A 106 2.93 -9.27 -7.52
CA MET A 106 2.04 -8.59 -8.46
C MET A 106 2.86 -7.65 -9.35
N PRO A 107 2.75 -7.68 -10.68
CA PRO A 107 3.46 -6.74 -11.55
C PRO A 107 2.74 -5.38 -11.58
N ALA A 108 2.59 -4.74 -10.40
CA ALA A 108 1.73 -3.59 -10.21
C ALA A 108 2.14 -2.36 -11.05
N THR A 109 3.45 -2.11 -11.18
CA THR A 109 3.95 -1.03 -12.04
C THR A 109 3.64 -1.30 -13.51
N GLN A 110 3.80 -2.54 -13.99
CA GLN A 110 3.46 -2.90 -15.38
C GLN A 110 1.95 -2.75 -15.62
N MET A 111 1.11 -3.24 -14.71
CA MET A 111 -0.34 -3.09 -14.76
C MET A 111 -0.76 -1.62 -14.81
N ALA A 112 -0.11 -0.76 -14.02
CA ALA A 112 -0.36 0.68 -14.00
C ALA A 112 0.04 1.37 -15.31
N ILE A 113 1.14 0.95 -15.93
CA ILE A 113 1.58 1.44 -17.26
C ILE A 113 0.55 1.07 -18.33
N GLU A 114 0.00 -0.13 -18.29
CA GLU A 114 -1.05 -0.60 -19.21
C GLU A 114 -2.36 0.18 -19.03
N LEU A 115 -2.66 0.66 -17.82
CA LEU A 115 -3.75 1.61 -17.56
C LEU A 115 -3.44 3.05 -18.03
N GLY A 116 -2.21 3.35 -18.42
CA GLY A 116 -1.78 4.66 -18.91
C GLY A 116 -1.05 5.56 -17.91
N ALA A 117 -0.83 5.13 -16.66
CA ALA A 117 -0.11 5.93 -15.68
C ALA A 117 0.59 5.09 -14.61
N ALA A 118 1.91 4.95 -14.68
CA ALA A 118 2.71 4.19 -13.71
C ALA A 118 2.49 4.60 -12.24
N MET A 119 2.08 5.84 -12.00
CA MET A 119 1.90 6.37 -10.63
C MET A 119 0.72 5.73 -9.87
N VAL A 120 -0.23 5.07 -10.54
CA VAL A 120 -1.36 4.40 -9.87
C VAL A 120 -1.03 2.98 -9.37
N SER A 121 0.20 2.51 -9.56
CA SER A 121 0.68 1.21 -9.05
C SER A 121 0.51 1.08 -7.53
N ASN A 122 0.63 2.19 -6.81
CA ASN A 122 0.38 2.26 -5.37
C ASN A 122 -1.08 1.92 -5.01
N LEU A 123 -2.06 2.37 -5.80
CA LEU A 123 -3.48 2.07 -5.56
C LEU A 123 -3.83 0.64 -5.94
N ILE A 124 -3.18 0.08 -6.96
CA ILE A 124 -3.28 -1.34 -7.32
C ILE A 124 -2.84 -2.21 -6.13
N LEU A 125 -1.67 -1.92 -5.56
CA LEU A 125 -1.15 -2.66 -4.39
C LEU A 125 -1.98 -2.42 -3.13
N LEU A 126 -2.49 -1.20 -2.91
CA LEU A 126 -3.34 -0.90 -1.78
C LEU A 126 -4.65 -1.69 -1.83
N SER A 127 -5.29 -1.75 -2.97
CA SER A 127 -6.53 -2.51 -3.13
C SER A 127 -6.31 -4.02 -3.04
N ALA A 128 -5.20 -4.52 -3.56
CA ALA A 128 -4.77 -5.90 -3.35
C ALA A 128 -4.57 -6.22 -1.86
N TYR A 129 -3.94 -5.30 -1.10
CA TYR A 129 -3.82 -5.45 0.35
C TYR A 129 -5.18 -5.53 1.04
N LEU A 130 -6.12 -4.67 0.67
CA LEU A 130 -7.45 -4.67 1.27
C LEU A 130 -8.22 -5.93 0.92
N GLU A 131 -8.13 -6.40 -0.31
CA GLU A 131 -8.78 -7.63 -0.75
C GLU A 131 -8.22 -8.86 -0.02
N ALA A 132 -6.90 -8.96 0.11
CA ALA A 132 -6.24 -10.06 0.79
C ALA A 132 -6.49 -10.09 2.30
N THR A 133 -6.60 -8.92 2.95
CA THR A 133 -6.70 -8.82 4.41
C THR A 133 -8.10 -8.57 4.92
N LYS A 134 -9.00 -8.07 4.07
CA LYS A 134 -10.32 -7.54 4.45
C LYS A 134 -10.26 -6.51 5.60
N ALA A 135 -9.13 -5.80 5.70
CA ALA A 135 -8.93 -4.78 6.75
C ALA A 135 -9.94 -3.64 6.67
N LEU A 136 -10.33 -3.26 5.45
CA LEU A 136 -11.38 -2.27 5.17
C LEU A 136 -12.15 -2.70 3.92
N PRO A 137 -13.42 -2.31 3.76
CA PRO A 137 -14.10 -2.41 2.49
C PRO A 137 -13.44 -1.50 1.46
N ILE A 138 -13.36 -1.94 0.22
CA ILE A 138 -12.73 -1.19 -0.87
C ILE A 138 -13.42 0.16 -1.07
N GLU A 139 -14.72 0.22 -0.89
CA GLU A 139 -15.56 1.42 -0.98
C GLU A 139 -15.08 2.53 -0.02
N ALA A 140 -14.45 2.17 1.11
CA ALA A 140 -13.89 3.15 2.03
C ALA A 140 -12.71 3.91 1.42
N ILE A 141 -11.87 3.24 0.64
CA ILE A 141 -10.76 3.88 -0.10
C ILE A 141 -11.31 4.71 -1.25
N GLU A 142 -12.28 4.20 -2.01
CA GLU A 142 -12.92 4.97 -3.09
C GLU A 142 -13.53 6.26 -2.56
N LYS A 143 -14.22 6.19 -1.42
CA LYS A 143 -14.77 7.37 -0.77
C LYS A 143 -13.67 8.34 -0.34
N ALA A 144 -12.61 7.88 0.30
CA ALA A 144 -11.50 8.73 0.73
C ALA A 144 -10.82 9.44 -0.44
N LEU A 145 -10.70 8.79 -1.61
CA LEU A 145 -10.18 9.41 -2.83
C LEU A 145 -11.15 10.45 -3.39
N LYS A 146 -12.45 10.16 -3.42
CA LYS A 146 -13.48 11.12 -3.84
C LYS A 146 -13.45 12.36 -2.96
N ASP A 147 -13.48 12.17 -1.63
CA ASP A 147 -13.45 13.27 -0.65
C ASP A 147 -12.18 14.13 -0.80
N LYS A 148 -11.04 13.50 -1.14
CA LYS A 148 -9.75 14.19 -1.34
C LYS A 148 -9.70 15.00 -2.62
N TYR A 149 -10.30 14.53 -3.70
CA TYR A 149 -10.11 15.11 -5.04
C TYR A 149 -11.29 15.95 -5.54
N THR A 150 -12.51 15.73 -5.04
CA THR A 150 -13.69 16.49 -5.46
C THR A 150 -13.48 18.00 -5.28
N GLY A 151 -13.75 18.78 -6.33
CA GLY A 151 -13.54 20.21 -6.36
C GLY A 151 -12.08 20.65 -6.49
N THR A 152 -11.14 19.72 -6.70
CA THR A 152 -9.72 20.03 -6.90
C THR A 152 -9.27 19.72 -8.34
N LYS A 153 -8.08 20.22 -8.72
CA LYS A 153 -7.46 19.84 -10.00
C LYS A 153 -7.13 18.34 -10.11
N GLY A 154 -7.15 17.63 -9.00
CA GLY A 154 -6.92 16.18 -8.92
C GLY A 154 -8.12 15.35 -9.35
N GLU A 155 -9.32 15.92 -9.39
CA GLU A 155 -10.57 15.22 -9.72
C GLU A 155 -10.51 14.50 -11.08
N ARG A 156 -9.78 15.05 -12.03
CA ARG A 156 -9.55 14.45 -13.35
C ARG A 156 -8.86 13.09 -13.32
N PHE A 157 -8.14 12.76 -12.24
CA PHE A 157 -7.45 11.47 -12.07
C PHE A 157 -8.33 10.41 -11.43
N LEU A 158 -9.44 10.81 -10.80
CA LEU A 158 -10.31 9.91 -10.06
C LEU A 158 -10.83 8.70 -10.86
N PRO A 159 -11.23 8.82 -12.14
CA PRO A 159 -11.63 7.65 -12.92
C PRO A 159 -10.53 6.60 -13.03
N LEU A 160 -9.28 7.03 -13.28
CA LEU A 160 -8.12 6.14 -13.39
C LEU A 160 -7.77 5.51 -12.04
N ASP A 161 -7.83 6.29 -10.96
CA ASP A 161 -7.58 5.80 -9.60
C ASP A 161 -8.58 4.70 -9.21
N LEU A 162 -9.87 4.88 -9.55
CA LEU A 162 -10.91 3.88 -9.30
C LEU A 162 -10.72 2.61 -10.14
N GLU A 163 -10.24 2.74 -11.37
CA GLU A 163 -9.93 1.60 -12.23
C GLU A 163 -8.73 0.81 -11.68
N ALA A 164 -7.69 1.50 -11.23
CA ALA A 164 -6.53 0.89 -10.56
C ALA A 164 -6.94 0.08 -9.31
N ILE A 165 -7.85 0.62 -8.49
CA ILE A 165 -8.39 -0.07 -7.31
C ILE A 165 -9.10 -1.37 -7.72
N LYS A 166 -9.96 -1.35 -8.73
CA LYS A 166 -10.66 -2.54 -9.20
C LYS A 166 -9.69 -3.60 -9.71
N LEU A 167 -8.65 -3.17 -10.44
CA LEU A 167 -7.65 -4.05 -11.01
C LEU A 167 -6.85 -4.79 -9.92
N GLY A 168 -6.42 -4.08 -8.87
CA GLY A 168 -5.65 -4.68 -7.79
C GLY A 168 -6.47 -5.67 -6.95
N ALA A 169 -7.73 -5.34 -6.65
CA ALA A 169 -8.62 -6.25 -5.95
C ALA A 169 -8.88 -7.53 -6.76
N LYS A 170 -9.14 -7.37 -8.05
CA LYS A 170 -9.37 -8.50 -8.98
C LYS A 170 -8.18 -9.44 -9.03
N PHE A 171 -6.95 -8.93 -9.04
CA PHE A 171 -5.74 -9.76 -9.06
C PHE A 171 -5.71 -10.78 -7.91
N ILE A 172 -6.10 -10.37 -6.71
CA ILE A 172 -6.15 -11.26 -5.54
C ILE A 172 -7.30 -12.26 -5.63
N THR A 173 -8.45 -11.84 -6.16
CA THR A 173 -9.61 -12.72 -6.29
C THR A 173 -9.37 -13.84 -7.32
N ASP A 174 -8.59 -13.55 -8.36
CA ASP A 174 -8.31 -14.48 -9.48
C ASP A 174 -7.06 -15.37 -9.20
N SER A 175 -6.32 -15.13 -8.08
CA SER A 175 -5.11 -15.86 -7.68
C SER A 175 -5.41 -17.00 -6.71
#